data_74ca3a8df60a8e252a3ff507bf88e66a
#
_entry.id   74ca3a8df60a8e252a3ff507bf88e66a
#
_cell.length_a   1.000
_cell.length_b   1.000
_cell.length_c   1.000
_cell.angle_alpha   90.00
_cell.angle_beta   90.00
_cell.angle_gamma   90.00
#
_symmetry.space_group_name_H-M   'P 1'
#
loop_
_entity.id
_entity.type
_entity.pdbx_description
1 polymer ?
#
loop_
_entity_poly.entity_id
_entity_poly.type
_entity_poly.pdbx_seq_one_letter_code
_entity_poly.pdbx_strand_id
1 'polypeptide(L)'
;MKRIARSAMVEHSAEEMFVLVDDIESYPRFLPWCSAASVEERTPAGARATLTVGMRGLRQSLTTQNDLRPGEAIDMRLVKGPFRRFAAAWRFKPLSAEACSVEFSLEYEMAGPLARMLEPLFDRIADTMVDAFTRRAGELYGRS
;
A
#
# COMPACT_ATOMS: atom_id res chain seq x y z
N MET A 1 18.99 3.07 5.75
CA MET A 1 17.67 2.50 5.46
C MET A 1 16.57 3.48 5.90
N LYS A 2 15.64 3.74 5.03
CA LYS A 2 14.53 4.64 5.34
C LYS A 2 13.36 3.86 5.94
N ARG A 3 12.76 4.41 7.00
CA ARG A 3 11.60 3.79 7.67
C ARG A 3 10.51 4.83 7.83
N ILE A 4 9.31 4.49 7.40
CA ILE A 4 8.15 5.36 7.50
C ILE A 4 7.00 4.55 8.07
N ALA A 5 6.28 5.10 9.04
CA ALA A 5 5.10 4.46 9.60
C ALA A 5 4.00 5.51 9.76
N ARG A 6 2.79 5.14 9.38
CA ARG A 6 1.62 5.99 9.49
C ARG A 6 0.44 5.18 10.00
N SER A 7 -0.44 5.81 10.73
CA SER A 7 -1.63 5.13 11.24
C SER A 7 -2.81 6.09 11.34
N ALA A 8 -4.01 5.53 11.37
CA ALA A 8 -5.24 6.28 11.57
C ALA A 8 -6.30 5.38 12.18
N MET A 9 -7.18 5.96 12.97
CA MET A 9 -8.40 5.29 13.42
C MET A 9 -9.50 5.67 12.44
N VAL A 10 -10.24 4.67 11.95
CA VAL A 10 -11.26 4.88 10.92
C VAL A 10 -12.59 4.25 11.34
N GLU A 11 -13.70 4.84 10.88
CA GLU A 11 -15.04 4.34 11.15
C GLU A 11 -15.48 3.31 10.11
N HIS A 12 -14.62 2.32 9.88
CA HIS A 12 -14.83 1.21 8.97
C HIS A 12 -14.26 -0.02 9.64
N SER A 13 -14.84 -1.19 9.38
CA SER A 13 -14.36 -2.42 10.01
C SER A 13 -12.97 -2.80 9.47
N ALA A 14 -12.26 -3.62 10.24
CA ALA A 14 -10.97 -4.14 9.80
C ALA A 14 -11.12 -4.94 8.49
N GLU A 15 -12.21 -5.69 8.34
CA GLU A 15 -12.48 -6.43 7.10
C GLU A 15 -12.70 -5.50 5.92
N GLU A 16 -13.48 -4.43 6.09
CA GLU A 16 -13.72 -3.46 5.02
C GLU A 16 -12.41 -2.82 4.56
N MET A 17 -11.56 -2.41 5.49
CA MET A 17 -10.29 -1.80 5.15
C MET A 17 -9.34 -2.80 4.50
N PHE A 18 -9.30 -4.03 5.00
CA PHE A 18 -8.48 -5.08 4.39
C PHE A 18 -8.88 -5.32 2.92
N VAL A 19 -10.18 -5.49 2.65
CA VAL A 19 -10.68 -5.73 1.30
C VAL A 19 -10.31 -4.58 0.38
N LEU A 20 -10.41 -3.34 0.88
CA LEU A 20 -10.06 -2.15 0.11
C LEU A 20 -8.58 -2.12 -0.28
N VAL A 21 -7.70 -2.42 0.68
CA VAL A 21 -6.25 -2.42 0.42
C VAL A 21 -5.84 -3.59 -0.46
N ASP A 22 -6.51 -4.73 -0.33
CA ASP A 22 -6.23 -5.92 -1.14
C ASP A 22 -6.77 -5.81 -2.58
N ASP A 23 -7.62 -4.84 -2.85
CA ASP A 23 -8.16 -4.59 -4.20
C ASP A 23 -7.17 -3.74 -5.01
N ILE A 24 -6.04 -4.35 -5.32
CA ILE A 24 -4.89 -3.70 -5.94
C ILE A 24 -5.22 -3.13 -7.32
N GLU A 25 -6.03 -3.84 -8.09
CA GLU A 25 -6.39 -3.42 -9.45
C GLU A 25 -7.17 -2.11 -9.49
N SER A 26 -7.76 -1.70 -8.37
CA SER A 26 -8.48 -0.43 -8.28
C SER A 26 -7.58 0.77 -7.93
N TYR A 27 -6.33 0.55 -7.56
CA TYR A 27 -5.43 1.61 -7.12
C TYR A 27 -5.33 2.80 -8.07
N PRO A 28 -5.22 2.61 -9.39
CA PRO A 28 -5.13 3.76 -10.30
C PRO A 28 -6.34 4.68 -10.27
N ARG A 29 -7.47 4.22 -9.75
CA ARG A 29 -8.70 5.02 -9.70
C ARG A 29 -8.67 6.12 -8.65
N PHE A 30 -7.83 5.98 -7.61
CA PHE A 30 -7.86 6.93 -6.49
C PHE A 30 -6.48 7.29 -5.94
N LEU A 31 -5.41 6.67 -6.42
CA LEU A 31 -4.04 6.99 -6.00
C LEU A 31 -3.36 7.75 -7.13
N PRO A 32 -3.16 9.07 -6.98
CA PRO A 32 -2.66 9.89 -8.09
C PRO A 32 -1.25 9.52 -8.54
N TRP A 33 -0.45 8.88 -7.68
CA TRP A 33 0.89 8.45 -8.03
C TRP A 33 0.92 7.03 -8.63
N CYS A 34 -0.21 6.36 -8.73
CA CYS A 34 -0.30 5.02 -9.30
C CYS A 34 -1.00 5.07 -10.66
N SER A 35 -0.26 4.80 -11.74
CA SER A 35 -0.80 4.85 -13.09
C SER A 35 -1.27 3.50 -13.61
N ALA A 36 -0.78 2.40 -13.04
CA ALA A 36 -1.19 1.06 -13.44
C ALA A 36 -0.99 0.09 -12.28
N ALA A 37 -1.83 -0.92 -12.23
CA ALA A 37 -1.74 -1.98 -11.23
C ALA A 37 -2.27 -3.28 -11.84
N SER A 38 -1.54 -4.38 -11.62
CA SER A 38 -1.95 -5.70 -12.11
C SER A 38 -1.66 -6.75 -11.06
N VAL A 39 -2.47 -7.81 -11.05
CA VAL A 39 -2.29 -8.94 -10.16
C VAL A 39 -1.96 -10.15 -11.03
N GLU A 40 -0.72 -10.68 -10.91
CA GLU A 40 -0.25 -11.80 -11.72
C GLU A 40 -0.70 -13.14 -11.17
N GLU A 41 -0.74 -13.27 -9.84
CA GLU A 41 -1.14 -14.50 -9.16
C GLU A 41 -1.94 -14.14 -7.93
N ARG A 42 -2.97 -14.92 -7.64
CA ARG A 42 -3.78 -14.72 -6.44
C ARG A 42 -4.23 -16.05 -5.87
N THR A 43 -4.05 -16.20 -4.55
CA THR A 43 -4.58 -17.30 -3.75
C THR A 43 -5.27 -16.71 -2.52
N PRO A 44 -6.00 -17.49 -1.72
CA PRO A 44 -6.59 -16.97 -0.49
C PRO A 44 -5.56 -16.42 0.51
N ALA A 45 -4.33 -16.90 0.46
CA ALA A 45 -3.27 -16.51 1.40
C ALA A 45 -2.26 -15.53 0.82
N GLY A 46 -2.35 -15.18 -0.47
CA GLY A 46 -1.33 -14.32 -1.07
C GLY A 46 -1.68 -13.79 -2.44
N ALA A 47 -0.93 -12.78 -2.84
CA ALA A 47 -1.07 -12.20 -4.16
C ALA A 47 0.28 -11.66 -4.62
N ARG A 48 0.56 -11.82 -5.90
CA ARG A 48 1.73 -11.19 -6.52
C ARG A 48 1.21 -10.09 -7.43
N ALA A 49 1.66 -8.88 -7.21
CA ALA A 49 1.14 -7.72 -7.91
C ALA A 49 2.25 -6.78 -8.36
N THR A 50 2.00 -6.09 -9.47
CA THR A 50 2.91 -5.09 -10.01
C THR A 50 2.20 -3.75 -10.05
N LEU A 51 2.87 -2.72 -9.51
CA LEU A 51 2.41 -1.34 -9.57
C LEU A 51 3.36 -0.53 -10.44
N THR A 52 2.81 0.39 -11.22
CA THR A 52 3.57 1.43 -11.87
C THR A 52 3.27 2.72 -11.13
N VAL A 53 4.31 3.32 -10.57
CA VAL A 53 4.19 4.53 -9.75
C VAL A 53 5.01 5.66 -10.37
N GLY A 54 4.61 6.89 -10.14
CA GLY A 54 5.33 7.99 -10.74
C GLY A 54 4.91 9.35 -10.19
N MET A 55 5.77 10.34 -10.47
CA MET A 55 5.58 11.71 -10.06
C MET A 55 6.51 12.59 -10.91
N ARG A 56 5.98 13.68 -11.47
CA ARG A 56 6.79 14.68 -12.20
C ARG A 56 7.67 14.08 -13.29
N GLY A 57 7.12 13.18 -14.10
CA GLY A 57 7.84 12.57 -15.21
C GLY A 57 8.69 11.37 -14.84
N LEU A 58 8.88 11.09 -13.55
CA LEU A 58 9.54 9.89 -13.09
C LEU A 58 8.52 8.75 -13.03
N ARG A 59 8.92 7.57 -13.50
CA ARG A 59 8.04 6.41 -13.48
C ARG A 59 8.84 5.18 -13.13
N GLN A 60 8.28 4.33 -12.28
CA GLN A 60 8.95 3.12 -11.83
C GLN A 60 7.93 2.02 -11.59
N SER A 61 8.28 0.80 -11.97
CA SER A 61 7.46 -0.37 -11.65
C SER A 61 8.08 -1.15 -10.51
N LEU A 62 7.23 -1.73 -9.68
CA LEU A 62 7.68 -2.64 -8.64
C LEU A 62 6.69 -3.79 -8.51
N THR A 63 7.22 -4.97 -8.26
CA THR A 63 6.42 -6.19 -8.05
C THR A 63 6.67 -6.69 -6.65
N THR A 64 5.59 -6.96 -5.92
CA THR A 64 5.67 -7.49 -4.57
C THR A 64 4.90 -8.79 -4.45
N GLN A 65 5.34 -9.64 -3.52
CA GLN A 65 4.59 -10.79 -3.06
C GLN A 65 3.94 -10.40 -1.75
N ASN A 66 2.61 -10.40 -1.73
CA ASN A 66 1.83 -10.00 -0.57
C ASN A 66 1.33 -11.24 0.15
N ASP A 67 1.68 -11.36 1.42
CA ASP A 67 1.17 -12.44 2.27
C ASP A 67 -0.04 -11.90 3.02
N LEU A 68 -1.19 -12.56 2.87
CA LEU A 68 -2.47 -12.07 3.35
C LEU A 68 -2.95 -12.82 4.59
N ARG A 69 -3.35 -12.08 5.61
CA ARG A 69 -4.14 -12.58 6.72
C ARG A 69 -5.45 -11.79 6.70
N PRO A 70 -6.51 -12.37 6.10
CA PRO A 70 -7.75 -11.62 5.86
C PRO A 70 -8.29 -10.91 7.09
N GLY A 71 -8.60 -9.63 6.93
CA GLY A 71 -9.11 -8.78 8.01
C GLY A 71 -8.07 -8.35 9.04
N GLU A 72 -6.80 -8.80 8.92
CA GLU A 72 -5.78 -8.53 9.94
C GLU A 72 -4.52 -7.87 9.41
N ALA A 73 -3.94 -8.42 8.33
CA ALA A 73 -2.61 -7.99 7.91
C ALA A 73 -2.30 -8.29 6.44
N ILE A 74 -1.44 -7.46 5.86
CA ILE A 74 -0.83 -7.72 4.56
C ILE A 74 0.65 -7.42 4.72
N ASP A 75 1.50 -8.43 4.49
CA ASP A 75 2.94 -8.25 4.51
C ASP A 75 3.45 -8.32 3.08
N MET A 76 4.22 -7.32 2.66
CA MET A 76 4.67 -7.17 1.28
C MET A 76 6.17 -7.37 1.19
N ARG A 77 6.60 -8.31 0.34
CA ARG A 77 8.00 -8.60 0.06
C ARG A 77 8.31 -8.22 -1.38
N LEU A 78 9.50 -7.68 -1.62
CA LEU A 78 9.92 -7.31 -2.95
C LEU A 78 10.22 -8.55 -3.79
N VAL A 79 9.67 -8.58 -5.01
CA VAL A 79 10.03 -9.55 -6.04
C VAL A 79 10.92 -8.87 -7.08
N LYS A 80 10.56 -7.64 -7.49
CA LYS A 80 11.30 -6.90 -8.51
C LYS A 80 11.08 -5.41 -8.31
N GLY A 81 12.16 -4.64 -8.39
CA GLY A 81 12.08 -3.19 -8.25
C GLY A 81 13.44 -2.57 -7.97
N PRO A 82 13.53 -1.24 -7.95
CA PRO A 82 14.79 -0.51 -7.83
C PRO A 82 15.29 -0.40 -6.39
N PHE A 83 15.14 -1.47 -5.62
CA PHE A 83 15.48 -1.47 -4.21
C PHE A 83 16.54 -2.49 -3.89
N ARG A 84 17.44 -2.12 -2.98
CA ARG A 84 18.37 -3.05 -2.35
C ARG A 84 17.68 -3.78 -1.21
N ARG A 85 16.77 -3.09 -0.52
CA ARG A 85 15.93 -3.65 0.55
C ARG A 85 14.55 -3.04 0.49
N PHE A 86 13.54 -3.84 0.77
CA PHE A 86 12.15 -3.37 0.79
C PHE A 86 11.32 -4.32 1.66
N ALA A 87 10.57 -3.73 2.58
CA ALA A 87 9.55 -4.45 3.31
C ALA A 87 8.44 -3.46 3.65
N ALA A 88 7.20 -3.85 3.39
CA ALA A 88 6.05 -3.03 3.74
C ALA A 88 5.01 -3.88 4.43
N ALA A 89 4.18 -3.27 5.25
CA ALA A 89 3.17 -4.00 5.98
C ALA A 89 1.96 -3.12 6.27
N TRP A 90 0.78 -3.74 6.20
CA TRP A 90 -0.47 -3.19 6.68
C TRP A 90 -0.93 -4.00 7.88
N ARG A 91 -1.49 -3.31 8.89
CA ARG A 91 -2.13 -3.94 10.04
C ARG A 91 -3.48 -3.30 10.25
N PHE A 92 -4.48 -4.14 10.46
CA PHE A 92 -5.86 -3.72 10.67
C PHE A 92 -6.30 -4.25 12.03
N LYS A 93 -6.40 -3.36 13.02
CA LYS A 93 -6.72 -3.75 14.40
C LYS A 93 -8.15 -3.34 14.75
N PRO A 94 -9.06 -4.31 14.96
CA PRO A 94 -10.44 -3.98 15.31
C PRO A 94 -10.52 -3.18 16.61
N LEU A 95 -11.28 -2.10 16.58
CA LEU A 95 -11.63 -1.32 17.79
C LEU A 95 -13.07 -1.60 18.18
N SER A 96 -13.91 -1.90 17.20
CA SER A 96 -15.30 -2.30 17.36
C SER A 96 -15.73 -3.00 16.08
N ALA A 97 -17.00 -3.39 16.00
CA ALA A 97 -17.53 -4.02 14.77
C ALA A 97 -17.50 -3.08 13.57
N GLU A 98 -17.44 -1.75 13.79
CA GLU A 98 -17.53 -0.75 12.73
C GLU A 98 -16.35 0.21 12.70
N ALA A 99 -15.28 -0.07 13.46
CA ALA A 99 -14.10 0.80 13.50
C ALA A 99 -12.84 -0.01 13.67
N CYS A 100 -11.73 0.50 13.12
CA CYS A 100 -10.44 -0.14 13.30
C CYS A 100 -9.31 0.88 13.28
N SER A 101 -8.14 0.43 13.73
CA SER A 101 -6.90 1.16 13.55
C SER A 101 -6.21 0.58 12.32
N VAL A 102 -5.83 1.45 11.38
CA VAL A 102 -5.09 1.06 10.19
C VAL A 102 -3.66 1.56 10.35
N GLU A 103 -2.69 0.65 10.21
CA GLU A 103 -1.28 0.99 10.30
C GLU A 103 -0.58 0.55 9.02
N PHE A 104 0.24 1.44 8.46
CA PHE A 104 1.09 1.14 7.31
C PHE A 104 2.53 1.45 7.66
N SER A 105 3.43 0.52 7.36
CA SER A 105 4.86 0.72 7.54
C SER A 105 5.62 0.36 6.27
N LEU A 106 6.69 1.12 6.01
CA LEU A 106 7.56 0.89 4.87
C LEU A 106 9.01 1.07 5.30
N GLU A 107 9.84 0.06 5.02
CA GLU A 107 11.27 0.13 5.18
C GLU A 107 11.90 -0.11 3.83
N TYR A 108 12.77 0.78 3.39
CA TYR A 108 13.40 0.59 2.09
C TYR A 108 14.78 1.22 1.99
N GLU A 109 15.56 0.70 1.07
CA GLU A 109 16.83 1.26 0.65
C GLU A 109 16.88 1.14 -0.88
N MET A 110 17.03 2.28 -1.55
CA MET A 110 17.10 2.29 -3.01
C MET A 110 18.42 1.73 -3.50
N ALA A 111 18.42 1.17 -4.72
CA ALA A 111 19.61 0.65 -5.36
C ALA A 111 20.03 1.56 -6.51
N GLY A 112 21.35 1.78 -6.64
CA GLY A 112 21.92 2.44 -7.78
C GLY A 112 21.84 3.97 -7.78
N PRO A 113 22.27 4.59 -8.90
CA PRO A 113 22.40 6.04 -8.98
C PRO A 113 21.06 6.79 -9.04
N LEU A 114 19.96 6.11 -9.31
CA LEU A 114 18.62 6.72 -9.35
C LEU A 114 18.00 6.88 -7.97
N ALA A 115 18.66 6.37 -6.93
CA ALA A 115 18.11 6.38 -5.56
C ALA A 115 17.63 7.77 -5.12
N ARG A 116 18.48 8.78 -5.31
CA ARG A 116 18.14 10.15 -4.89
C ARG A 116 16.96 10.73 -5.64
N MET A 117 16.79 10.34 -6.90
CA MET A 117 15.68 10.85 -7.72
C MET A 117 14.36 10.21 -7.34
N LEU A 118 14.38 8.96 -6.91
CA LEU A 118 13.17 8.18 -6.60
C LEU A 118 12.72 8.30 -5.13
N GLU A 119 13.62 8.67 -4.23
CA GLU A 119 13.27 8.78 -2.81
C GLU A 119 12.06 9.67 -2.53
N PRO A 120 11.98 10.89 -3.11
CA PRO A 120 10.81 11.75 -2.86
C PRO A 120 9.49 11.11 -3.28
N LEU A 121 9.50 10.31 -4.35
CA LEU A 121 8.30 9.60 -4.79
C LEU A 121 7.85 8.59 -3.73
N PHE A 122 8.77 7.76 -3.22
CA PHE A 122 8.40 6.74 -2.24
C PHE A 122 8.07 7.32 -0.88
N ASP A 123 8.70 8.44 -0.51
CA ASP A 123 8.32 9.18 0.69
C ASP A 123 6.88 9.69 0.57
N ARG A 124 6.52 10.24 -0.58
CA ARG A 124 5.16 10.73 -0.80
C ARG A 124 4.14 9.60 -0.80
N ILE A 125 4.47 8.46 -1.42
CA ILE A 125 3.60 7.29 -1.38
C ILE A 125 3.31 6.90 0.07
N ALA A 126 4.36 6.74 0.88
CA ALA A 126 4.19 6.33 2.27
C ALA A 126 3.44 7.37 3.09
N ASP A 127 3.74 8.67 2.88
CA ASP A 127 3.09 9.75 3.63
C ASP A 127 1.60 9.87 3.35
N THR A 128 1.16 9.54 2.13
CA THR A 128 -0.22 9.77 1.71
C THR A 128 -1.07 8.51 1.68
N MET A 129 -0.46 7.34 1.85
CA MET A 129 -1.12 6.05 1.68
C MET A 129 -2.34 5.88 2.59
N VAL A 130 -2.16 6.04 3.89
CA VAL A 130 -3.25 5.82 4.86
C VAL A 130 -4.40 6.80 4.63
N ASP A 131 -4.07 8.07 4.38
CA ASP A 131 -5.09 9.09 4.12
C ASP A 131 -5.89 8.79 2.84
N ALA A 132 -5.20 8.35 1.79
CA ALA A 132 -5.87 8.04 0.52
C ALA A 132 -6.84 6.87 0.68
N PHE A 133 -6.44 5.81 1.39
CA PHE A 133 -7.31 4.68 1.63
C PHE A 133 -8.46 5.01 2.57
N THR A 134 -8.22 5.84 3.59
CA THR A 134 -9.28 6.31 4.49
C THR A 134 -10.34 7.10 3.72
N ARG A 135 -9.89 8.00 2.85
CA ARG A 135 -10.81 8.79 2.02
C ARG A 135 -11.60 7.90 1.05
N ARG A 136 -10.92 6.94 0.43
CA ARG A 136 -11.58 6.01 -0.48
C ARG A 136 -12.62 5.15 0.22
N ALA A 137 -12.34 4.73 1.44
CA ALA A 137 -13.30 3.98 2.26
C ALA A 137 -14.57 4.80 2.51
N GLY A 138 -14.41 6.10 2.82
CA GLY A 138 -15.56 7.00 2.98
C GLY A 138 -16.40 7.09 1.71
N GLU A 139 -15.75 7.16 0.54
CA GLU A 139 -16.46 7.21 -0.74
C GLU A 139 -17.23 5.93 -1.03
N LEU A 140 -16.64 4.78 -0.73
CA LEU A 140 -17.25 3.48 -1.07
C LEU A 140 -18.24 2.98 -0.04
N TYR A 141 -18.00 3.25 1.25
CA TYR A 141 -18.82 2.72 2.34
C TYR A 141 -19.72 3.76 2.99
N GLY A 142 -19.55 5.03 2.64
CA GLY A 142 -20.44 6.10 3.06
C GLY A 142 -20.33 6.55 4.52
N ARG A 143 -19.38 6.03 5.28
CA ARG A 143 -19.09 6.45 6.64
C ARG A 143 -17.71 7.07 6.68
N SER A 144 -17.60 8.26 7.16
CA SER A 144 -16.29 8.90 7.21
C SER A 144 -16.21 9.94 8.32
#